data_fee263cb19395947b571c4f0e649530b
#
_entry.id   fee263cb19395947b571c4f0e649530b
#
_cell.length_a   1.000
_cell.length_b   1.000
_cell.length_c   1.000
_cell.angle_alpha   90.00
_cell.angle_beta   90.00
_cell.angle_gamma   90.00
#
_symmetry.space_group_name_H-M   'P 1'
#
loop_
_entity.id
_entity.type
_entity.pdbx_description
1 polymer ?
#
loop_
_entity_poly.entity_id
_entity_poly.type
_entity_poly.pdbx_seq_one_letter_code
_entity_poly.pdbx_strand_id
1 'polypeptide(L)'
;MAWQLRKVIENKKEEYIMQDKSKVIFNNEIDRKAYRKAINSKKKYTRKYGDDSNADYKVTIKKNKYIGDMLGVYDVRVADKPASVSNGNKEEFDTDKGIIVGNIRMGFGHYRISMAIASAANALGYVPYWMDLNSYDNTTCTKVIRA
;
A
#
# COMPACT_ATOMS: atom_id res chain seq x y z
N MET A 1 -19.16 -35.38 -3.45
CA MET A 1 -17.84 -35.03 -3.98
C MET A 1 -17.57 -33.49 -3.98
N ALA A 2 -18.43 -32.65 -4.52
CA ALA A 2 -18.25 -31.19 -4.55
C ALA A 2 -18.17 -30.51 -3.17
N TRP A 3 -18.92 -30.99 -2.18
CA TRP A 3 -18.93 -30.46 -0.81
C TRP A 3 -17.63 -30.72 -0.05
N GLN A 4 -17.00 -31.87 -0.24
CA GLN A 4 -15.70 -32.19 0.36
C GLN A 4 -14.56 -31.35 -0.25
N LEU A 5 -14.61 -31.08 -1.56
CA LEU A 5 -13.64 -30.18 -2.22
C LEU A 5 -13.75 -28.74 -1.73
N ARG A 6 -14.97 -28.21 -1.53
CA ARG A 6 -15.16 -26.88 -0.94
C ARG A 6 -14.56 -26.77 0.46
N LYS A 7 -14.80 -27.74 1.32
CA LYS A 7 -14.28 -27.77 2.69
C LYS A 7 -12.74 -27.84 2.73
N VAL A 8 -12.13 -28.56 1.80
CA VAL A 8 -10.66 -28.62 1.66
C VAL A 8 -10.08 -27.31 1.15
N ILE A 9 -10.78 -26.60 0.25
CA ILE A 9 -10.38 -25.30 -0.26
C ILE A 9 -10.55 -24.21 0.80
N GLU A 10 -11.62 -24.23 1.58
CA GLU A 10 -11.85 -23.31 2.70
C GLU A 10 -10.83 -23.53 3.81
N ASN A 11 -10.57 -24.78 4.23
CA ASN A 11 -9.52 -25.08 5.21
C ASN A 11 -8.12 -24.66 4.73
N LYS A 12 -7.78 -24.86 3.45
CA LYS A 12 -6.50 -24.38 2.89
C LYS A 12 -6.43 -22.86 2.83
N LYS A 13 -7.54 -22.15 2.59
CA LYS A 13 -7.59 -20.68 2.65
C LYS A 13 -7.42 -20.17 4.07
N GLU A 14 -8.06 -20.81 5.06
CA GLU A 14 -7.92 -20.45 6.48
C GLU A 14 -6.50 -20.74 6.98
N GLU A 15 -5.90 -21.86 6.59
CA GLU A 15 -4.51 -22.22 6.94
C GLU A 15 -3.50 -21.22 6.31
N TYR A 16 -3.79 -20.72 5.09
CA TYR A 16 -2.97 -19.70 4.44
C TYR A 16 -3.09 -18.31 5.07
N ILE A 17 -4.24 -17.99 5.68
CA ILE A 17 -4.48 -16.72 6.39
C ILE A 17 -3.83 -16.73 7.78
N MET A 18 -3.66 -17.90 8.41
CA MET A 18 -3.13 -18.03 9.77
C MET A 18 -1.60 -18.15 9.86
N GLN A 19 -0.88 -18.19 8.74
CA GLN A 19 0.58 -18.23 8.78
C GLN A 19 1.13 -16.86 9.20
N ASP A 20 1.65 -16.77 10.41
CA ASP A 20 2.34 -15.56 10.92
C ASP A 20 3.60 -15.29 10.10
N LYS A 21 3.46 -14.45 9.08
CA LYS A 21 4.55 -14.03 8.20
C LYS A 21 5.50 -13.01 8.83
N SER A 22 5.22 -12.56 10.06
CA SER A 22 6.03 -11.54 10.74
C SER A 22 7.45 -12.02 11.06
N LYS A 23 7.66 -13.34 11.08
CA LYS A 23 8.97 -13.98 11.33
C LYS A 23 9.74 -14.34 10.06
N VAL A 24 9.20 -14.05 8.88
CA VAL A 24 9.76 -14.47 7.59
C VAL A 24 10.02 -13.26 6.71
N ILE A 25 11.21 -13.15 6.14
CA ILE A 25 11.57 -12.17 5.11
C ILE A 25 12.03 -12.93 3.88
N PHE A 26 11.39 -12.70 2.73
CA PHE A 26 11.71 -13.38 1.46
C PHE A 26 11.82 -14.91 1.60
N ASN A 27 10.87 -15.52 2.31
CA ASN A 27 10.83 -16.97 2.61
C ASN A 27 11.98 -17.49 3.52
N ASN A 28 12.76 -16.60 4.13
CA ASN A 28 13.76 -16.97 5.12
C ASN A 28 13.28 -16.61 6.53
N GLU A 29 13.48 -17.51 7.47
CA GLU A 29 13.19 -17.22 8.88
C GLU A 29 14.12 -16.13 9.40
N ILE A 30 13.55 -15.19 10.16
CA ILE A 30 14.32 -14.13 10.82
C ILE A 30 14.97 -14.72 12.07
N ASP A 31 16.27 -14.45 12.25
CA ASP A 31 16.98 -14.80 13.48
C ASP A 31 16.24 -14.31 14.72
N ARG A 32 16.19 -15.15 15.75
CA ARG A 32 15.48 -14.88 17.02
C ARG A 32 15.88 -13.54 17.67
N LYS A 33 17.15 -13.17 17.61
CA LYS A 33 17.68 -11.92 18.16
C LYS A 33 17.19 -10.71 17.35
N ALA A 34 17.22 -10.81 16.01
CA ALA A 34 16.72 -9.78 15.11
C ALA A 34 15.20 -9.60 15.28
N TYR A 35 14.43 -10.68 15.39
CA TYR A 35 12.99 -10.62 15.65
C TYR A 35 12.66 -9.91 16.97
N ARG A 36 13.35 -10.26 18.08
CA ARG A 36 13.17 -9.57 19.37
C ARG A 36 13.47 -8.08 19.27
N LYS A 37 14.54 -7.70 18.56
CA LYS A 37 14.89 -6.31 18.32
C LYS A 37 13.81 -5.57 17.53
N ALA A 38 13.24 -6.20 16.50
CA ALA A 38 12.14 -5.64 15.71
C ALA A 38 10.88 -5.41 16.57
N ILE A 39 10.49 -6.39 17.39
CA ILE A 39 9.34 -6.25 18.32
C ILE A 39 9.55 -5.10 19.32
N ASN A 40 10.74 -4.97 19.89
CA ASN A 40 11.04 -3.88 20.81
C ASN A 40 11.01 -2.51 20.10
N SER A 41 11.52 -2.45 18.89
CA SER A 41 11.43 -1.24 18.05
C SER A 41 9.97 -0.91 17.71
N LYS A 42 9.17 -1.89 17.31
CA LYS A 42 7.73 -1.71 17.07
C LYS A 42 7.06 -1.10 18.30
N LYS A 43 7.25 -1.68 19.50
CA LYS A 43 6.68 -1.15 20.76
C LYS A 43 7.08 0.31 21.03
N LYS A 44 8.33 0.68 20.74
CA LYS A 44 8.82 2.05 20.89
C LYS A 44 8.12 3.01 19.93
N TYR A 45 7.99 2.61 18.65
CA TYR A 45 7.36 3.44 17.64
C TYR A 45 5.85 3.56 17.84
N THR A 46 5.15 2.48 18.18
CA THR A 46 3.70 2.55 18.46
C THR A 46 3.37 3.42 19.66
N ARG A 47 4.23 3.42 20.69
CA ARG A 47 4.08 4.33 21.85
C ARG A 47 4.24 5.80 21.45
N LYS A 48 5.15 6.11 20.52
CA LYS A 48 5.44 7.49 20.11
C LYS A 48 4.46 8.04 19.06
N TYR A 49 4.09 7.21 18.11
CA TYR A 49 3.35 7.66 16.91
C TYR A 49 1.92 7.11 16.81
N GLY A 50 1.56 6.18 17.68
CA GLY A 50 0.29 5.45 17.66
C GLY A 50 0.40 4.11 16.93
N ASP A 51 -0.65 3.31 17.03
CA ASP A 51 -0.78 2.02 16.35
C ASP A 51 -2.04 2.04 15.48
N ASP A 52 -1.85 1.99 14.18
CA ASP A 52 -2.91 1.93 13.18
C ASP A 52 -2.91 0.60 12.41
N SER A 53 -2.26 -0.44 12.96
CA SER A 53 -2.16 -1.76 12.30
C SER A 53 -3.52 -2.42 12.02
N ASN A 54 -4.56 -2.05 12.77
CA ASN A 54 -5.94 -2.52 12.59
C ASN A 54 -6.86 -1.44 11.99
N ALA A 55 -6.30 -0.30 11.56
CA ALA A 55 -7.10 0.74 10.95
C ALA A 55 -7.44 0.38 9.49
N ASP A 56 -8.70 0.59 9.13
CA ASP A 56 -9.14 0.49 7.75
C ASP A 56 -9.15 1.88 7.10
N TYR A 57 -8.25 2.10 6.16
CA TYR A 57 -8.13 3.35 5.44
C TYR A 57 -8.84 3.27 4.10
N LYS A 58 -9.90 4.06 3.93
CA LYS A 58 -10.52 4.22 2.63
C LYS A 58 -9.60 5.00 1.71
N VAL A 59 -9.35 4.48 0.53
CA VAL A 59 -8.53 5.14 -0.49
C VAL A 59 -9.42 5.80 -1.54
N THR A 60 -8.93 6.90 -2.08
CA THR A 60 -9.51 7.59 -3.24
C THR A 60 -8.45 7.70 -4.32
N ILE A 61 -8.89 7.65 -5.57
CA ILE A 61 -8.04 7.79 -6.75
C ILE A 61 -8.38 9.12 -7.39
N LYS A 62 -7.34 9.85 -7.75
CA LYS A 62 -7.48 11.13 -8.44
C LYS A 62 -6.36 11.28 -9.45
N LYS A 63 -6.69 11.72 -10.67
CA LYS A 63 -5.69 12.02 -11.69
C LYS A 63 -4.64 12.99 -11.15
N ASN A 64 -3.38 12.70 -11.33
CA ASN A 64 -2.30 13.56 -10.86
C ASN A 64 -2.32 14.90 -11.61
N LYS A 65 -2.29 15.99 -10.84
CA LYS A 65 -2.44 17.36 -11.39
C LYS A 65 -1.32 17.76 -12.36
N TYR A 66 -0.10 17.25 -12.15
CA TYR A 66 1.08 17.72 -12.87
C TYR A 66 1.50 16.78 -14.00
N ILE A 67 1.43 15.49 -13.77
CA ILE A 67 1.92 14.46 -14.70
C ILE A 67 0.82 13.50 -15.17
N GLY A 68 -0.40 13.66 -14.67
CA GLY A 68 -1.51 12.80 -15.03
C GLY A 68 -1.87 12.84 -16.50
N ASP A 69 -1.82 14.02 -17.13
CA ASP A 69 -2.12 14.16 -18.55
C ASP A 69 -1.01 13.61 -19.46
N MET A 70 0.25 13.72 -19.02
CA MET A 70 1.40 13.30 -19.84
C MET A 70 1.74 11.82 -19.66
N LEU A 71 1.61 11.30 -18.44
CA LEU A 71 2.08 9.96 -18.08
C LEU A 71 0.94 9.04 -17.63
N GLY A 72 -0.33 9.47 -17.73
CA GLY A 72 -1.49 8.69 -17.29
C GLY A 72 -1.50 8.37 -15.80
N VAL A 73 -0.81 9.17 -14.96
CA VAL A 73 -0.62 8.88 -13.54
C VAL A 73 -1.82 9.30 -12.70
N TYR A 74 -2.25 8.43 -11.81
CA TYR A 74 -3.25 8.70 -10.78
C TYR A 74 -2.63 8.66 -9.39
N ASP A 75 -2.99 9.60 -8.53
CA ASP A 75 -2.61 9.60 -7.11
C ASP A 75 -3.56 8.70 -6.32
N VAL A 76 -3.00 7.82 -5.50
CA VAL A 76 -3.74 7.07 -4.47
C VAL A 76 -3.62 7.84 -3.17
N ARG A 77 -4.76 8.24 -2.59
CA ARG A 77 -4.82 9.03 -1.35
C ARG A 77 -5.76 8.40 -0.34
N VAL A 78 -5.51 8.64 0.93
CA VAL A 78 -6.46 8.31 1.99
C VAL A 78 -7.56 9.37 1.99
N ALA A 79 -8.81 8.92 2.03
CA ALA A 79 -9.96 9.82 2.14
C ALA A 79 -9.99 10.44 3.54
N ASP A 80 -9.97 11.77 3.62
CA ASP A 80 -10.00 12.52 4.89
C ASP A 80 -11.34 12.42 5.63
N LYS A 81 -12.39 12.01 4.94
CA LYS A 81 -13.74 11.80 5.51
C LYS A 81 -14.40 10.60 4.85
N PRO A 82 -15.24 9.84 5.59
CA PRO A 82 -16.13 8.87 4.95
C PRO A 82 -16.92 9.64 3.89
N ALA A 83 -16.77 9.24 2.63
CA ALA A 83 -17.34 9.95 1.50
C ALA A 83 -18.83 10.21 1.74
N SER A 84 -19.18 11.47 2.09
CA SER A 84 -20.49 11.97 1.72
C SER A 84 -20.60 11.75 0.22
N VAL A 85 -21.65 11.07 -0.20
CA VAL A 85 -21.96 10.74 -1.59
C VAL A 85 -22.00 12.03 -2.41
N SER A 86 -20.84 12.49 -2.84
CA SER A 86 -20.76 13.49 -3.90
C SER A 86 -20.74 12.71 -5.21
N ASN A 87 -21.75 12.94 -6.04
CA ASN A 87 -21.90 12.40 -7.39
C ASN A 87 -20.81 12.94 -8.36
N GLY A 88 -19.57 12.92 -7.97
CA GLY A 88 -18.42 13.18 -8.83
C GLY A 88 -17.78 11.87 -9.21
N ASN A 89 -17.46 11.69 -10.48
CA ASN A 89 -16.83 10.51 -11.04
C ASN A 89 -15.73 9.98 -10.10
N LYS A 90 -16.05 8.94 -9.32
CA LYS A 90 -15.04 8.16 -8.61
C LYS A 90 -14.30 7.39 -9.69
N GLU A 91 -13.08 7.82 -9.95
CA GLU A 91 -12.18 6.98 -10.72
C GLU A 91 -11.94 5.72 -9.89
N GLU A 92 -12.30 4.56 -10.47
CA GLU A 92 -12.11 3.26 -9.84
C GLU A 92 -10.73 2.72 -10.20
N PHE A 93 -10.23 1.82 -9.37
CA PHE A 93 -8.96 1.14 -9.62
C PHE A 93 -9.14 0.20 -10.81
N ASP A 94 -8.32 0.37 -11.85
CA ASP A 94 -8.26 -0.61 -12.95
C ASP A 94 -7.53 -1.86 -12.42
N THR A 95 -8.28 -2.92 -12.15
CA THR A 95 -7.74 -4.17 -11.59
C THR A 95 -6.96 -4.99 -12.59
N ASP A 96 -7.19 -4.77 -13.90
CA ASP A 96 -6.58 -5.56 -14.97
C ASP A 96 -5.26 -4.95 -15.44
N LYS A 97 -5.20 -3.62 -15.51
CA LYS A 97 -4.06 -2.86 -16.04
C LYS A 97 -3.39 -1.95 -15.03
N GLY A 98 -3.92 -1.89 -13.81
CA GLY A 98 -3.38 -1.03 -12.76
C GLY A 98 -2.04 -1.50 -12.24
N ILE A 99 -1.07 -0.58 -12.15
CA ILE A 99 0.23 -0.81 -11.49
C ILE A 99 0.41 0.21 -10.37
N ILE A 100 0.68 -0.27 -9.15
CA ILE A 100 1.02 0.61 -8.03
C ILE A 100 2.50 0.96 -8.10
N VAL A 101 2.79 2.25 -8.23
CA VAL A 101 4.15 2.79 -8.19
C VAL A 101 4.38 3.47 -6.84
N GLY A 102 5.16 2.83 -5.97
CA GLY A 102 5.53 3.42 -4.68
C GLY A 102 6.47 4.60 -4.87
N ASN A 103 6.19 5.69 -4.16
CA ASN A 103 7.05 6.86 -4.10
C ASN A 103 7.24 7.31 -2.66
N ILE A 104 8.45 7.79 -2.34
CA ILE A 104 8.75 8.42 -1.06
C ILE A 104 9.54 9.69 -1.32
N ARG A 105 9.10 10.81 -0.74
CA ARG A 105 9.74 12.12 -0.93
C ARG A 105 10.97 12.27 -0.06
N MET A 106 11.98 11.44 -0.28
CA MET A 106 13.28 11.53 0.40
C MET A 106 14.37 12.16 -0.47
N GLY A 107 14.01 12.69 -1.65
CA GLY A 107 14.92 13.34 -2.58
C GLY A 107 14.56 13.09 -4.04
N PHE A 108 15.17 13.86 -4.94
CA PHE A 108 14.89 13.83 -6.39
C PHE A 108 15.16 12.46 -7.05
N GLY A 109 16.08 11.66 -6.51
CA GLY A 109 16.40 10.35 -7.06
C GLY A 109 15.20 9.41 -7.07
N HIS A 110 14.53 9.26 -5.93
CA HIS A 110 13.35 8.40 -5.79
C HIS A 110 12.20 8.87 -6.68
N TYR A 111 11.99 10.19 -6.74
CA TYR A 111 10.97 10.78 -7.60
C TYR A 111 11.20 10.48 -9.08
N ARG A 112 12.44 10.62 -9.56
CA ARG A 112 12.80 10.31 -10.96
C ARG A 112 12.61 8.84 -11.29
N ILE A 113 12.99 7.93 -10.38
CA ILE A 113 12.77 6.49 -10.56
C ILE A 113 11.28 6.19 -10.68
N SER A 114 10.46 6.73 -9.78
CA SER A 114 9.00 6.54 -9.83
C SER A 114 8.40 7.12 -11.11
N MET A 115 8.86 8.25 -11.58
CA MET A 115 8.43 8.82 -12.87
C MET A 115 8.82 7.94 -14.05
N ALA A 116 10.05 7.40 -14.07
CA ALA A 116 10.50 6.51 -15.13
C ALA A 116 9.67 5.22 -15.17
N ILE A 117 9.37 4.63 -14.01
CA ILE A 117 8.51 3.44 -13.90
C ILE A 117 7.10 3.76 -14.39
N ALA A 118 6.52 4.89 -13.96
CA ALA A 118 5.19 5.31 -14.39
C ALA A 118 5.13 5.56 -15.92
N SER A 119 6.15 6.19 -16.48
CA SER A 119 6.25 6.42 -17.92
C SER A 119 6.34 5.12 -18.70
N ALA A 120 7.17 4.18 -18.24
CA ALA A 120 7.29 2.86 -18.86
C ALA A 120 5.97 2.07 -18.77
N ALA A 121 5.30 2.09 -17.62
CA ALA A 121 4.01 1.46 -17.42
C ALA A 121 2.97 2.01 -18.40
N ASN A 122 2.85 3.33 -18.49
CA ASN A 122 1.92 3.99 -19.43
C ASN A 122 2.22 3.64 -20.88
N ALA A 123 3.49 3.63 -21.29
CA ALA A 123 3.91 3.25 -22.64
C ALA A 123 3.58 1.80 -22.99
N LEU A 124 3.52 0.92 -21.99
CA LEU A 124 3.12 -0.50 -22.13
C LEU A 124 1.61 -0.71 -22.02
N GLY A 125 0.81 0.34 -21.89
CA GLY A 125 -0.66 0.27 -21.80
C GLY A 125 -1.19 -0.05 -20.40
N TYR A 126 -0.36 0.09 -19.37
CA TYR A 126 -0.77 0.00 -17.97
C TYR A 126 -1.15 1.35 -17.40
N VAL A 127 -1.97 1.35 -16.33
CA VAL A 127 -2.38 2.56 -15.62
C VAL A 127 -1.56 2.71 -14.34
N PRO A 128 -0.63 3.68 -14.27
CA PRO A 128 0.22 3.86 -13.10
C PRO A 128 -0.52 4.62 -11.99
N TYR A 129 -0.65 3.98 -10.81
CA TYR A 129 -1.20 4.55 -9.60
C TYR A 129 -0.08 4.90 -8.62
N TRP A 130 0.08 6.18 -8.33
CA TRP A 130 1.13 6.67 -7.44
C TRP A 130 0.72 6.58 -5.98
N MET A 131 1.45 5.77 -5.22
CA MET A 131 1.32 5.63 -3.79
C MET A 131 2.49 6.36 -3.11
N ASP A 132 2.25 7.62 -2.72
CA ASP A 132 3.23 8.42 -2.00
C ASP A 132 2.97 8.35 -0.50
N LEU A 133 3.86 7.69 0.25
CA LEU A 133 3.73 7.49 1.68
C LEU A 133 3.65 8.79 2.49
N ASN A 134 4.15 9.91 1.96
CA ASN A 134 4.02 11.22 2.58
C ASN A 134 2.65 11.89 2.38
N SER A 135 1.79 11.31 1.56
CA SER A 135 0.45 11.85 1.28
C SER A 135 -0.64 11.34 2.23
N TYR A 136 -0.30 10.49 3.19
CA TYR A 136 -1.24 9.87 4.13
C TYR A 136 -1.14 10.50 5.52
N ASP A 137 -1.48 11.80 5.64
CA ASP A 137 -1.23 12.64 6.80
C ASP A 137 -1.68 12.07 8.15
N ASN A 138 -2.72 11.26 8.16
CA ASN A 138 -3.29 10.68 9.39
C ASN A 138 -2.72 9.31 9.75
N THR A 139 -1.80 8.75 8.96
CA THR A 139 -1.23 7.43 9.22
C THR A 139 0.00 7.49 10.12
N THR A 140 0.24 6.42 10.89
CA THR A 140 1.47 6.29 11.69
C THR A 140 2.71 6.27 10.81
N CYS A 141 2.62 5.70 9.59
CA CYS A 141 3.70 5.68 8.63
C CYS A 141 4.17 7.09 8.28
N THR A 142 3.27 8.00 7.92
CA THR A 142 3.60 9.39 7.60
C THR A 142 4.17 10.14 8.80
N LYS A 143 3.63 9.91 10.00
CA LYS A 143 4.17 10.51 11.23
C LYS A 143 5.62 10.08 11.48
N VAL A 144 5.96 8.81 11.23
CA VAL A 144 7.33 8.28 11.36
C VAL A 144 8.27 8.87 10.31
N ILE A 145 7.82 8.99 9.05
CA ILE A 145 8.63 9.52 7.95
C ILE A 145 8.97 11.01 8.15
N ARG A 146 8.03 11.78 8.73
CA ARG A 146 8.20 13.21 8.96
C ARG A 146 8.91 13.57 10.27
N ALA A 147 9.17 12.60 11.15
CA ALA A 147 9.84 12.81 12.45
C ALA A 147 11.35 12.77 12.38
#